data_dfcd263603804fb587b0fbc0f4c4bcf3
#
_entry.id   dfcd263603804fb587b0fbc0f4c4bcf3
#
_cell.length_a   1.000
_cell.length_b   1.000
_cell.length_c   1.000
_cell.angle_alpha   90.00
_cell.angle_beta   90.00
_cell.angle_gamma   90.00
#
_symmetry.space_group_name_H-M   'P 1'
#
loop_
_entity.id
_entity.type
_entity.pdbx_description
1 polymer ?
#
loop_
_entity_poly.entity_id
_entity_poly.type
_entity_poly.pdbx_seq_one_letter_code
_entity_poly.pdbx_strand_id
1 'polypeptide(L)'
;MNNLEFRIKKISYSCGEDIDLSAIPMMMRRKLSPVGKIAMSTLLKCYDNEDVKLVYASRYGELERVVKLIKQEHEENEISPTGFSFSVHNSTIGLFSLMKTIYNSYNSIAAGENSFSSGLLDAVMNKEKTLFCYADSVDKYESISILIDYDEGEKVVIKENSNKLLPNSFNEFIKGGKYICPLFVMERVND
;
A
#
# COMPACT_ATOMS: atom_id res chain seq x y z
N MET A 1 -4.53 3.22 24.69
CA MET A 1 -5.15 2.54 23.53
C MET A 1 -5.11 1.04 23.81
N ASN A 2 -6.19 0.28 23.57
CA ASN A 2 -6.11 -1.19 23.70
C ASN A 2 -5.17 -1.71 22.63
N ASN A 3 -4.40 -2.75 22.92
CA ASN A 3 -3.55 -3.40 21.93
C ASN A 3 -4.39 -3.90 20.77
N LEU A 4 -3.92 -3.66 19.52
CA LEU A 4 -4.52 -4.25 18.34
C LEU A 4 -3.71 -5.50 17.97
N GLU A 5 -4.40 -6.62 17.82
CA GLU A 5 -3.81 -7.90 17.45
C GLU A 5 -4.32 -8.34 16.09
N PHE A 6 -3.44 -8.84 15.26
CA PHE A 6 -3.74 -9.40 13.94
C PHE A 6 -2.65 -10.40 13.54
N ARG A 7 -2.82 -11.06 12.40
CA ARG A 7 -1.84 -11.98 11.85
C ARG A 7 -1.38 -11.53 10.47
N ILE A 8 -0.11 -11.72 10.17
CA ILE A 8 0.45 -11.53 8.83
C ILE A 8 0.52 -12.87 8.14
N LYS A 9 -0.35 -13.09 7.15
CA LYS A 9 -0.37 -14.31 6.33
C LYS A 9 0.70 -14.27 5.24
N LYS A 10 0.86 -13.12 4.59
CA LYS A 10 1.89 -12.88 3.57
C LYS A 10 2.41 -11.44 3.66
N ILE A 11 3.66 -11.26 3.33
CA ILE A 11 4.29 -9.96 3.19
C ILE A 11 5.17 -9.93 1.94
N SER A 12 5.15 -8.82 1.21
CA SER A 12 6.03 -8.58 0.06
C SER A 12 6.54 -7.15 0.11
N TYR A 13 7.82 -7.01 -0.14
CA TYR A 13 8.52 -5.73 -0.23
C TYR A 13 9.26 -5.63 -1.56
N SER A 14 9.32 -4.44 -2.14
CA SER A 14 10.11 -4.10 -3.31
C SER A 14 10.66 -2.68 -3.20
N CYS A 15 11.92 -2.49 -3.57
CA CYS A 15 12.56 -1.17 -3.73
C CYS A 15 12.71 -0.76 -5.20
N GLY A 16 11.93 -1.36 -6.09
CA GLY A 16 11.89 -1.03 -7.51
C GLY A 16 12.78 -1.89 -8.41
N GLU A 17 13.62 -2.76 -7.85
CA GLU A 17 14.53 -3.62 -8.62
C GLU A 17 13.85 -4.85 -9.22
N ASP A 18 12.85 -5.42 -8.52
CA ASP A 18 12.16 -6.67 -8.86
C ASP A 18 10.67 -6.47 -9.18
N ILE A 19 10.36 -5.62 -10.15
CA ILE A 19 8.99 -5.37 -10.56
C ILE A 19 8.55 -6.42 -11.58
N ASP A 20 7.73 -7.40 -11.14
CA ASP A 20 7.09 -8.36 -12.02
C ASP A 20 5.66 -7.94 -12.34
N LEU A 21 5.41 -7.67 -13.61
CA LEU A 21 4.10 -7.28 -14.15
C LEU A 21 3.55 -8.33 -15.13
N SER A 22 4.16 -9.50 -15.23
CA SER A 22 3.81 -10.53 -16.22
C SER A 22 2.34 -10.97 -16.13
N ALA A 23 1.81 -11.05 -14.91
CA ALA A 23 0.42 -11.42 -14.64
C ALA A 23 -0.61 -10.30 -14.95
N ILE A 24 -0.16 -9.09 -15.31
CA ILE A 24 -1.04 -7.94 -15.60
C ILE A 24 -1.28 -7.85 -17.10
N PRO A 25 -2.54 -7.79 -17.57
CA PRO A 25 -2.84 -7.58 -18.98
C PRO A 25 -2.19 -6.31 -19.54
N MET A 26 -1.65 -6.38 -20.77
CA MET A 26 -0.91 -5.27 -21.40
C MET A 26 -1.68 -3.95 -21.37
N MET A 27 -2.99 -3.98 -21.64
CA MET A 27 -3.84 -2.80 -21.62
C MET A 27 -3.92 -2.12 -20.24
N MET A 28 -3.85 -2.91 -19.16
CA MET A 28 -3.80 -2.37 -17.79
C MET A 28 -2.41 -1.85 -17.45
N ARG A 29 -1.33 -2.56 -17.85
CA ARG A 29 0.05 -2.09 -17.63
C ARG A 29 0.31 -0.69 -18.17
N ARG A 30 -0.28 -0.35 -19.32
CA ARG A 30 -0.16 0.98 -19.94
C ARG A 30 -0.84 2.09 -19.13
N LYS A 31 -1.79 1.74 -18.26
CA LYS A 31 -2.50 2.69 -17.41
C LYS A 31 -1.77 2.95 -16.08
N LEU A 32 -0.84 2.07 -15.70
CA LEU A 32 -0.10 2.18 -14.44
C LEU A 32 1.01 3.24 -14.54
N SER A 33 1.05 4.09 -13.53
CA SER A 33 2.18 4.99 -13.25
C SER A 33 3.36 4.20 -12.67
N PRO A 34 4.54 4.83 -12.46
CA PRO A 34 5.63 4.19 -11.74
C PRO A 34 5.23 3.65 -10.37
N VAL A 35 4.52 4.45 -9.56
CA VAL A 35 4.01 4.00 -8.25
C VAL A 35 2.99 2.86 -8.39
N GLY A 36 2.12 2.92 -9.40
CA GLY A 36 1.16 1.84 -9.68
C GLY A 36 1.83 0.53 -10.07
N LYS A 37 2.93 0.56 -10.82
CA LYS A 37 3.68 -0.64 -11.21
C LYS A 37 4.31 -1.36 -10.03
N ILE A 38 4.99 -0.62 -9.16
CA ILE A 38 5.63 -1.22 -7.97
C ILE A 38 4.58 -1.75 -6.99
N ALA A 39 3.46 -1.02 -6.78
CA ALA A 39 2.34 -1.46 -5.97
C ALA A 39 1.72 -2.76 -6.48
N MET A 40 1.42 -2.82 -7.79
CA MET A 40 0.85 -4.02 -8.41
C MET A 40 1.74 -5.25 -8.26
N SER A 41 3.06 -5.09 -8.38
CA SER A 41 4.01 -6.19 -8.20
C SER A 41 3.95 -6.80 -6.80
N THR A 42 3.90 -5.97 -5.75
CA THR A 42 3.81 -6.46 -4.37
C THR A 42 2.42 -6.97 -4.00
N LEU A 43 1.35 -6.31 -4.49
CA LEU A 43 -0.03 -6.77 -4.32
C LEU A 43 -0.23 -8.18 -4.87
N LEU A 44 0.25 -8.44 -6.09
CA LEU A 44 0.14 -9.75 -6.74
C LEU A 44 0.85 -10.86 -5.96
N LYS A 45 1.99 -10.58 -5.35
CA LYS A 45 2.74 -11.54 -4.52
C LYS A 45 2.02 -11.88 -3.21
N CYS A 46 1.26 -10.94 -2.65
CA CYS A 46 0.53 -11.12 -1.39
C CYS A 46 -0.89 -11.65 -1.56
N TYR A 47 -1.54 -11.38 -2.68
CA TYR A 47 -2.93 -11.76 -2.92
C TYR A 47 -3.10 -13.29 -2.97
N ASP A 48 -4.13 -13.81 -2.30
CA ASP A 48 -4.42 -15.24 -2.19
C ASP A 48 -5.64 -15.70 -3.01
N ASN A 49 -6.16 -14.82 -3.88
CA ASN A 49 -7.32 -15.02 -4.73
C ASN A 49 -8.67 -15.16 -3.98
N GLU A 50 -8.74 -14.62 -2.77
CA GLU A 50 -9.98 -14.49 -2.02
C GLU A 50 -10.54 -13.07 -2.11
N ASP A 51 -11.84 -12.90 -1.84
CA ASP A 51 -12.46 -11.58 -1.75
C ASP A 51 -12.09 -10.93 -0.42
N VAL A 52 -11.22 -9.93 -0.46
CA VAL A 52 -10.64 -9.25 0.71
C VAL A 52 -10.90 -7.76 0.65
N LYS A 53 -10.98 -7.11 1.81
CA LYS A 53 -10.91 -5.65 1.87
C LYS A 53 -9.56 -5.18 1.38
N LEU A 54 -9.54 -4.07 0.65
CA LEU A 54 -8.31 -3.46 0.15
C LEU A 54 -8.04 -2.14 0.86
N VAL A 55 -6.81 -1.93 1.29
CA VAL A 55 -6.35 -0.64 1.80
C VAL A 55 -5.06 -0.26 1.07
N TYR A 56 -5.08 0.90 0.43
CA TYR A 56 -3.93 1.47 -0.25
C TYR A 56 -3.47 2.72 0.47
N ALA A 57 -2.19 2.89 0.67
CA ALA A 57 -1.62 4.10 1.23
C ALA A 57 -0.45 4.59 0.37
N SER A 58 -0.34 5.90 0.21
CA SER A 58 0.78 6.55 -0.47
C SER A 58 0.90 7.98 0.03
N ARG A 59 2.12 8.47 0.18
CA ARG A 59 2.37 9.86 0.54
C ARG A 59 2.04 10.80 -0.61
N TYR A 60 2.50 10.45 -1.81
CA TYR A 60 2.41 11.29 -3.01
C TYR A 60 1.40 10.79 -4.05
N GLY A 61 1.00 9.51 -3.96
CA GLY A 61 0.07 8.91 -4.92
C GLY A 61 0.53 9.07 -6.36
N GLU A 62 -0.33 9.63 -7.19
CA GLU A 62 -0.11 9.84 -8.62
C GLU A 62 0.56 11.20 -8.94
N LEU A 63 1.35 11.80 -8.02
CA LEU A 63 1.94 13.13 -8.17
C LEU A 63 2.70 13.30 -9.49
N GLU A 64 3.51 12.33 -9.89
CA GLU A 64 4.27 12.40 -11.16
C GLU A 64 3.33 12.55 -12.37
N ARG A 65 2.21 11.83 -12.35
CA ARG A 65 1.18 11.94 -13.39
C ARG A 65 0.49 13.29 -13.38
N VAL A 66 0.14 13.79 -12.18
CA VAL A 66 -0.48 15.12 -12.02
C VAL A 66 0.44 16.22 -12.55
N VAL A 67 1.73 16.19 -12.19
CA VAL A 67 2.72 17.14 -12.70
C VAL A 67 2.84 17.08 -14.21
N LYS A 68 2.82 15.88 -14.81
CA LYS A 68 2.83 15.71 -16.26
C LYS A 68 1.59 16.33 -16.93
N LEU A 69 0.41 16.12 -16.35
CA LEU A 69 -0.84 16.68 -16.87
C LEU A 69 -0.87 18.21 -16.78
N ILE A 70 -0.37 18.80 -15.68
CA ILE A 70 -0.27 20.25 -15.53
C ILE A 70 0.66 20.85 -16.60
N LYS A 71 1.81 20.20 -16.87
CA LYS A 71 2.72 20.64 -17.93
C LYS A 71 2.07 20.53 -19.31
N GLN A 72 1.38 19.46 -19.60
CA GLN A 72 0.67 19.23 -20.85
C GLN A 72 -0.41 20.29 -21.07
N GLU A 73 -1.20 20.60 -20.04
CA GLU A 73 -2.21 21.65 -20.08
C GLU A 73 -1.58 23.02 -20.40
N HIS A 74 -0.47 23.34 -19.73
CA HIS A 74 0.22 24.62 -19.92
C HIS A 74 0.86 24.79 -21.30
N GLU A 75 1.42 23.71 -21.86
CA GLU A 75 2.16 23.74 -23.13
C GLU A 75 1.24 23.53 -24.34
N GLU A 76 0.27 22.63 -24.23
CA GLU A 76 -0.57 22.17 -25.35
C GLU A 76 -2.02 22.68 -25.27
N ASN A 77 -2.42 23.25 -24.12
CA ASN A 77 -3.80 23.67 -23.83
C ASN A 77 -4.82 22.52 -23.93
N GLU A 78 -4.34 21.28 -23.78
CA GLU A 78 -5.12 20.04 -23.82
C GLU A 78 -4.66 19.10 -22.73
N ILE A 79 -5.58 18.24 -22.25
CA ILE A 79 -5.28 17.22 -21.23
C ILE A 79 -5.72 15.86 -21.77
N SER A 80 -4.87 14.84 -21.62
CA SER A 80 -5.24 13.46 -21.90
C SER A 80 -6.38 13.00 -20.99
N PRO A 81 -7.59 12.67 -21.51
CA PRO A 81 -8.70 12.18 -20.67
C PRO A 81 -8.35 10.91 -19.90
N THR A 82 -7.62 9.99 -20.53
CA THR A 82 -7.13 8.79 -19.88
C THR A 82 -6.12 9.11 -18.79
N GLY A 83 -5.17 10.03 -19.08
CA GLY A 83 -4.21 10.49 -18.08
C GLY A 83 -4.90 11.07 -16.85
N PHE A 84 -5.88 11.93 -17.05
CA PHE A 84 -6.68 12.55 -15.99
C PHE A 84 -7.46 11.51 -15.17
N SER A 85 -8.14 10.56 -15.83
CA SER A 85 -8.90 9.51 -15.13
C SER A 85 -8.06 8.64 -14.20
N PHE A 86 -6.77 8.48 -14.48
CA PHE A 86 -5.84 7.70 -13.66
C PHE A 86 -4.90 8.56 -12.79
N SER A 87 -5.17 9.86 -12.63
CA SER A 87 -4.40 10.75 -11.76
C SER A 87 -4.90 10.80 -10.31
N VAL A 88 -5.99 10.10 -10.02
CA VAL A 88 -6.56 10.05 -8.67
C VAL A 88 -5.81 9.05 -7.79
N HIS A 89 -5.73 9.34 -6.49
CA HIS A 89 -4.96 8.57 -5.51
C HIS A 89 -5.34 7.08 -5.46
N ASN A 90 -6.60 6.76 -5.68
CA ASN A 90 -7.14 5.39 -5.63
C ASN A 90 -7.07 4.63 -6.98
N SER A 91 -6.47 5.21 -8.03
CA SER A 91 -6.47 4.61 -9.37
C SER A 91 -5.81 3.22 -9.40
N THR A 92 -4.69 3.06 -8.71
CA THR A 92 -3.94 1.79 -8.66
C THR A 92 -4.73 0.69 -7.98
N ILE A 93 -5.30 0.95 -6.79
CA ILE A 93 -6.05 -0.06 -6.06
C ILE A 93 -7.38 -0.40 -6.74
N GLY A 94 -8.02 0.59 -7.38
CA GLY A 94 -9.20 0.38 -8.21
C GLY A 94 -8.91 -0.51 -9.42
N LEU A 95 -7.77 -0.32 -10.11
CA LEU A 95 -7.34 -1.22 -11.19
C LEU A 95 -7.06 -2.63 -10.69
N PHE A 96 -6.46 -2.79 -9.50
CA PHE A 96 -6.23 -4.09 -8.89
C PHE A 96 -7.54 -4.80 -8.58
N SER A 97 -8.50 -4.11 -7.94
CA SER A 97 -9.84 -4.62 -7.63
C SER A 97 -10.55 -5.12 -8.90
N LEU A 98 -10.55 -4.32 -9.97
CA LEU A 98 -11.14 -4.70 -11.26
C LEU A 98 -10.44 -5.93 -11.88
N MET A 99 -9.11 -5.96 -11.88
CA MET A 99 -8.33 -7.05 -12.46
C MET A 99 -8.57 -8.38 -11.74
N LYS A 100 -8.74 -8.34 -10.43
CA LYS A 100 -8.92 -9.53 -9.58
C LYS A 100 -10.38 -9.85 -9.27
N THR A 101 -11.30 -9.04 -9.77
CA THR A 101 -12.76 -9.20 -9.54
C THR A 101 -13.07 -9.22 -8.05
N ILE A 102 -12.46 -8.27 -7.30
CA ILE A 102 -12.70 -8.10 -5.87
C ILE A 102 -13.89 -7.16 -5.71
N TYR A 103 -14.95 -7.63 -5.06
CA TYR A 103 -16.18 -6.88 -4.84
C TYR A 103 -16.24 -6.22 -3.47
N ASN A 104 -15.33 -6.54 -2.58
CA ASN A 104 -15.22 -5.92 -1.27
C ASN A 104 -14.78 -4.46 -1.37
N SER A 105 -14.96 -3.71 -0.30
CA SER A 105 -14.60 -2.29 -0.23
C SER A 105 -13.09 -2.06 -0.36
N TYR A 106 -12.73 -0.87 -0.86
CA TYR A 106 -11.36 -0.40 -0.76
C TYR A 106 -11.27 1.03 -0.25
N ASN A 107 -10.21 1.32 0.50
CA ASN A 107 -9.83 2.65 0.97
C ASN A 107 -8.49 3.08 0.37
N SER A 108 -8.34 4.41 0.22
CA SER A 108 -7.08 5.03 -0.20
C SER A 108 -6.71 6.15 0.77
N ILE A 109 -5.51 6.08 1.35
CA ILE A 109 -5.10 6.93 2.46
C ILE A 109 -3.85 7.72 2.11
N ALA A 110 -3.92 9.04 2.30
CA ALA A 110 -2.78 9.95 2.23
C ALA A 110 -2.71 10.76 3.53
N ALA A 111 -1.63 10.60 4.28
CA ALA A 111 -1.39 11.27 5.56
C ALA A 111 0.07 11.80 5.66
N GLY A 112 0.63 12.27 4.54
CA GLY A 112 2.00 12.73 4.47
C GLY A 112 2.98 11.64 4.90
N GLU A 113 3.92 11.95 5.77
CA GLU A 113 4.91 11.00 6.30
C GLU A 113 4.31 9.84 7.09
N ASN A 114 3.07 10.01 7.59
CA ASN A 114 2.36 8.99 8.33
C ASN A 114 1.46 8.10 7.44
N SER A 115 1.55 8.20 6.11
CA SER A 115 0.67 7.45 5.20
C SER A 115 0.74 5.94 5.42
N PHE A 116 1.94 5.38 5.58
CA PHE A 116 2.10 3.95 5.88
C PHE A 116 1.41 3.56 7.19
N SER A 117 1.72 4.25 8.27
CA SER A 117 1.19 3.92 9.60
C SER A 117 -0.32 4.14 9.70
N SER A 118 -0.84 5.21 9.08
CA SER A 118 -2.28 5.47 9.03
C SER A 118 -3.03 4.45 8.20
N GLY A 119 -2.48 4.04 7.05
CA GLY A 119 -3.04 2.98 6.22
C GLY A 119 -3.04 1.63 6.91
N LEU A 120 -1.97 1.28 7.61
CA LEU A 120 -1.89 0.04 8.37
C LEU A 120 -2.92 0.02 9.52
N LEU A 121 -3.10 1.14 10.24
CA LEU A 121 -4.14 1.25 11.27
C LEU A 121 -5.54 1.04 10.67
N ASP A 122 -5.87 1.70 9.55
CA ASP A 122 -7.16 1.48 8.86
C ASP A 122 -7.35 0.01 8.48
N ALA A 123 -6.30 -0.63 7.99
CA ALA A 123 -6.34 -2.04 7.59
C ALA A 123 -6.65 -3.01 8.75
N VAL A 124 -6.21 -2.70 9.98
CA VAL A 124 -6.38 -3.60 11.15
C VAL A 124 -7.56 -3.23 12.04
N MET A 125 -8.09 -2.01 11.96
CA MET A 125 -9.13 -1.54 12.88
C MET A 125 -10.45 -2.29 12.76
N ASN A 126 -10.84 -2.71 11.56
CA ASN A 126 -12.14 -3.36 11.33
C ASN A 126 -12.13 -4.86 11.60
N LYS A 127 -10.97 -5.45 11.90
CA LYS A 127 -10.81 -6.90 12.14
C LYS A 127 -11.35 -7.77 11.01
N GLU A 128 -11.15 -7.34 9.79
CA GLU A 128 -11.51 -8.05 8.57
C GLU A 128 -10.24 -8.46 7.82
N LYS A 129 -10.28 -9.60 7.13
CA LYS A 129 -9.19 -9.99 6.23
C LYS A 129 -8.95 -8.90 5.21
N THR A 130 -7.73 -8.35 5.19
CA THR A 130 -7.40 -7.14 4.44
C THR A 130 -6.08 -7.30 3.71
N LEU A 131 -6.05 -6.94 2.43
CA LEU A 131 -4.81 -6.75 1.68
C LEU A 131 -4.43 -5.27 1.74
N PHE A 132 -3.44 -4.96 2.56
CA PHE A 132 -2.86 -3.63 2.69
C PHE A 132 -1.70 -3.46 1.72
N CYS A 133 -1.60 -2.29 1.08
CA CYS A 133 -0.47 -1.90 0.26
C CYS A 133 -0.08 -0.46 0.51
N TYR A 134 1.21 -0.22 0.73
CA TYR A 134 1.83 1.10 0.67
C TYR A 134 2.78 1.16 -0.50
N ALA A 135 2.77 2.27 -1.24
CA ALA A 135 3.72 2.49 -2.32
C ALA A 135 4.01 3.98 -2.55
N ASP A 136 5.28 4.29 -2.81
CA ASP A 136 5.73 5.60 -3.25
C ASP A 136 6.83 5.50 -4.32
N SER A 137 6.94 6.53 -5.17
CA SER A 137 7.91 6.60 -6.27
C SER A 137 8.66 7.93 -6.36
N VAL A 138 8.32 8.91 -5.54
CA VAL A 138 8.89 10.27 -5.63
C VAL A 138 10.21 10.37 -4.87
N ASP A 139 10.19 10.15 -3.55
CA ASP A 139 11.41 10.19 -2.72
C ASP A 139 12.17 8.86 -2.75
N LYS A 140 11.41 7.78 -2.82
CA LYS A 140 11.90 6.40 -2.88
C LYS A 140 10.99 5.56 -3.76
N TYR A 141 11.62 4.68 -4.52
CA TYR A 141 10.90 3.59 -5.18
C TYR A 141 10.71 2.48 -4.16
N GLU A 142 9.57 2.44 -3.49
CA GLU A 142 9.28 1.39 -2.54
C GLU A 142 7.81 0.99 -2.54
N SER A 143 7.54 -0.29 -2.31
CA SER A 143 6.20 -0.78 -2.04
C SER A 143 6.26 -1.94 -1.04
N ILE A 144 5.27 -1.96 -0.17
CA ILE A 144 5.06 -3.00 0.84
C ILE A 144 3.61 -3.44 0.72
N SER A 145 3.38 -4.74 0.54
CA SER A 145 2.04 -5.31 0.64
C SER A 145 2.00 -6.36 1.76
N ILE A 146 0.91 -6.35 2.52
CA ILE A 146 0.69 -7.23 3.66
C ILE A 146 -0.71 -7.83 3.54
N LEU A 147 -0.81 -9.15 3.50
CA LEU A 147 -2.07 -9.84 3.68
C LEU A 147 -2.31 -10.07 5.16
N ILE A 148 -3.24 -9.30 5.71
CA ILE A 148 -3.66 -9.33 7.11
C ILE A 148 -4.78 -10.33 7.25
N ASP A 149 -4.69 -11.16 8.30
CA ASP A 149 -5.66 -12.17 8.66
C ASP A 149 -5.84 -12.16 10.19
N TYR A 150 -6.83 -12.88 10.72
CA TYR A 150 -7.08 -12.99 12.16
C TYR A 150 -7.02 -14.43 12.66
N ASP A 151 -7.06 -15.39 11.74
CA ASP A 151 -7.04 -16.82 12.03
C ASP A 151 -5.70 -17.46 11.66
N GLU A 152 -5.08 -17.03 10.55
CA GLU A 152 -3.88 -17.64 10.00
C GLU A 152 -2.72 -16.65 9.84
N GLY A 153 -1.50 -17.12 10.11
CA GLY A 153 -0.27 -16.36 9.92
C GLY A 153 0.47 -16.04 11.20
N GLU A 154 1.52 -15.24 11.07
CA GLU A 154 2.36 -14.82 12.19
C GLU A 154 1.65 -13.75 13.02
N LYS A 155 1.54 -13.97 14.33
CA LYS A 155 0.86 -13.05 15.24
C LYS A 155 1.66 -11.76 15.42
N VAL A 156 0.97 -10.63 15.32
CA VAL A 156 1.52 -9.28 15.44
C VAL A 156 0.65 -8.45 16.38
N VAL A 157 1.30 -7.62 17.18
CA VAL A 157 0.63 -6.70 18.10
C VAL A 157 1.08 -5.28 17.81
N ILE A 158 0.10 -4.38 17.74
CA ILE A 158 0.30 -2.93 17.74
C ILE A 158 -0.01 -2.37 19.12
N LYS A 159 0.95 -1.63 19.70
CA LYS A 159 0.84 -0.94 20.99
C LYS A 159 1.08 0.56 20.79
N GLU A 160 0.44 1.39 21.58
CA GLU A 160 0.71 2.83 21.60
C GLU A 160 2.19 3.12 21.89
N ASN A 161 2.79 4.06 21.16
CA ASN A 161 4.17 4.52 21.41
C ASN A 161 4.21 5.51 22.60
N SER A 162 3.73 5.07 23.77
CA SER A 162 3.67 5.87 25.01
C SER A 162 5.07 6.29 25.51
N ASN A 163 6.09 5.50 25.20
CA ASN A 163 7.48 5.76 25.58
C ASN A 163 8.20 6.74 24.61
N LYS A 164 7.51 7.25 23.60
CA LYS A 164 8.03 8.15 22.56
C LYS A 164 9.34 7.65 21.94
N LEU A 165 9.38 6.35 21.63
CA LEU A 165 10.50 5.73 20.92
C LEU A 165 10.68 6.40 19.56
N LEU A 166 11.94 6.56 19.14
CA LEU A 166 12.26 7.16 17.85
C LEU A 166 11.75 6.30 16.70
N PRO A 167 11.11 6.89 15.68
CA PRO A 167 10.66 6.19 14.49
C PRO A 167 11.80 5.50 13.77
N ASN A 168 11.50 4.33 13.19
CA ASN A 168 12.44 3.57 12.36
C ASN A 168 11.81 3.18 11.01
N SER A 169 12.61 2.56 10.15
CA SER A 169 12.13 2.03 8.88
C SER A 169 11.36 0.72 9.08
N PHE A 170 10.33 0.48 8.27
CA PHE A 170 9.62 -0.80 8.23
C PHE A 170 10.55 -1.99 7.88
N ASN A 171 11.67 -1.73 7.24
CA ASN A 171 12.69 -2.75 6.98
C ASN A 171 13.23 -3.40 8.26
N GLU A 172 13.23 -2.73 9.39
CA GLU A 172 13.59 -3.33 10.69
C GLU A 172 12.59 -4.42 11.09
N PHE A 173 11.31 -4.19 10.86
CA PHE A 173 10.29 -5.21 11.08
C PHE A 173 10.43 -6.40 10.13
N ILE A 174 10.74 -6.15 8.84
CA ILE A 174 10.99 -7.22 7.86
C ILE A 174 12.15 -8.11 8.31
N LYS A 175 13.20 -7.54 8.88
CA LYS A 175 14.37 -8.26 9.40
C LYS A 175 14.16 -8.95 10.76
N GLY A 176 12.94 -8.95 11.29
CA GLY A 176 12.61 -9.59 12.56
C GLY A 176 12.63 -8.66 13.78
N GLY A 177 12.89 -7.37 13.58
CA GLY A 177 12.81 -6.35 14.63
C GLY A 177 11.38 -5.81 14.84
N LYS A 178 11.31 -4.58 15.38
CA LYS A 178 10.05 -3.86 15.57
C LYS A 178 9.92 -2.76 14.53
N TYR A 179 8.69 -2.44 14.14
CA TYR A 179 8.39 -1.18 13.46
C TYR A 179 7.93 -0.16 14.50
N ILE A 180 8.51 1.03 14.44
CA ILE A 180 8.23 2.13 15.36
C ILE A 180 7.83 3.35 14.53
N CYS A 181 6.66 3.90 14.82
CA CYS A 181 6.23 5.19 14.27
C CYS A 181 5.77 6.11 15.42
N PRO A 182 5.50 7.40 15.16
CA PRO A 182 5.06 8.31 16.21
C PRO A 182 3.80 7.85 16.96
N LEU A 183 2.93 7.11 16.30
CA LEU A 183 1.64 6.68 16.85
C LEU A 183 1.73 5.35 17.61
N PHE A 184 2.52 4.40 17.12
CA PHE A 184 2.54 3.04 17.66
C PHE A 184 3.87 2.31 17.45
N VAL A 185 4.00 1.21 18.16
CA VAL A 185 5.03 0.18 17.99
C VAL A 185 4.35 -1.10 17.55
N MET A 186 4.86 -1.73 16.48
CA MET A 186 4.40 -3.02 15.99
C MET A 186 5.50 -4.07 16.17
N GLU A 187 5.15 -5.19 16.75
CA GLU A 187 6.07 -6.30 17.05
C GLU A 187 5.44 -7.67 16.81
N ARG A 188 6.27 -8.63 16.42
CA ARG A 188 5.87 -10.03 16.35
C ARG A 188 5.78 -10.62 17.75
N VAL A 189 4.83 -11.52 17.94
CA VAL A 189 4.62 -12.22 19.22
C VAL A 189 4.49 -13.71 18.94
N ASN A 190 5.23 -14.52 19.69
CA ASN A 190 5.06 -15.97 19.63
C ASN A 190 3.69 -16.35 20.21
N ASP A 191 3.00 -17.30 19.57
CA ASP A 191 1.74 -17.87 20.06
C ASP A 191 1.94 -18.63 21.35
#